data_9884af6fd19492f20b4aafaedd588da4
#
_entry.id   9884af6fd19492f20b4aafaedd588da4
#
_cell.length_a   1.000
_cell.length_b   1.000
_cell.length_c   1.000
_cell.angle_alpha   90.00
_cell.angle_beta   90.00
_cell.angle_gamma   90.00
#
_symmetry.space_group_name_H-M   'P 1'
#
loop_
_entity.id
_entity.type
_entity.pdbx_description
1 polymer ?
#
loop_
_entity_poly.entity_id
_entity_poly.type
_entity_poly.pdbx_seq_one_letter_code
_entity_poly.pdbx_strand_id
1 'polypeptide(L)'
;MVMGITDIDDKIIKRANEMNISPLALARVYEEDFKQDMAALKVLPPTVYMRVTENIPQIISFIERIMASGHAYATSKGNVYFDVKSRGERYGKLTSVYPDAQEEMVDRDKRHVKDFALWKAAKPQEHYWASPWGKGRPGWHIECSTISSTVFGSQLDIHTGGIDLAFPHHENEIAQCEVYHQCEQWGNYFLHSGHLLIKGNQEKMSKSLKNYITIKDFLTKNSADEFRMFCLRSKYRSAIEFGDDSMNDAKNLLQAISSFISDANAYMKGQLVCDPIKEDVLWEILANTKANVKAAFADDFDTSRAVAAIMDLIHHGNRQLKAVTKEDGSPRSPVVYGTMLSYIEDFFNTVGISLGDRQVVPENKNSATLSSVIDELVSFRVKVRNYALAMPGATAAAQVEEGTILAKETKQEEKETRRQLLLEREPLLQACDNLRRDLAAFGINVKDRGTTSTWEVVDQRREEQRPETSS
;
A
#
# COMPACT_ATOMS: atom_id res chain seq x y z
N MET A 1 -18.26 7.03 4.96
CA MET A 1 -17.63 7.53 3.71
C MET A 1 -18.61 7.38 2.55
N VAL A 2 -18.72 8.39 1.68
CA VAL A 2 -19.52 8.36 0.45
C VAL A 2 -18.60 8.54 -0.74
N MET A 3 -18.87 7.82 -1.81
CA MET A 3 -18.18 7.98 -3.08
C MET A 3 -19.19 8.29 -4.18
N GLY A 4 -19.04 9.42 -4.85
CA GLY A 4 -19.83 9.77 -6.03
C GLY A 4 -19.38 8.95 -7.23
N ILE A 5 -20.33 8.49 -8.02
CA ILE A 5 -20.12 7.83 -9.30
C ILE A 5 -20.64 8.73 -10.41
N THR A 6 -19.75 9.34 -11.15
CA THR A 6 -20.08 10.09 -12.38
C THR A 6 -20.39 9.10 -13.48
N ASP A 7 -21.66 8.72 -13.61
CA ASP A 7 -22.15 7.73 -14.55
C ASP A 7 -22.74 8.37 -15.82
N ILE A 8 -22.57 9.67 -16.01
CA ILE A 8 -22.90 10.42 -17.21
C ILE A 8 -21.95 11.62 -17.40
N ASP A 9 -21.20 11.64 -18.49
CA ASP A 9 -20.37 12.77 -18.89
C ASP A 9 -20.11 12.77 -20.42
N ASP A 10 -19.40 13.77 -20.93
CA ASP A 10 -19.08 13.89 -22.36
C ASP A 10 -18.27 12.67 -22.88
N LYS A 11 -17.37 12.11 -22.06
CA LYS A 11 -16.50 10.97 -22.44
C LYS A 11 -17.31 9.68 -22.49
N ILE A 12 -18.21 9.47 -21.50
CA ILE A 12 -19.10 8.30 -21.46
C ILE A 12 -20.03 8.31 -22.67
N ILE A 13 -20.67 9.44 -22.96
CA ILE A 13 -21.58 9.60 -24.11
C ILE A 13 -20.83 9.33 -25.42
N LYS A 14 -19.66 9.94 -25.62
CA LYS A 14 -18.84 9.70 -26.80
C LYS A 14 -18.50 8.22 -26.96
N ARG A 15 -18.03 7.57 -25.90
CA ARG A 15 -17.63 6.16 -25.94
C ARG A 15 -18.82 5.22 -26.17
N ALA A 16 -19.97 5.53 -25.57
CA ALA A 16 -21.20 4.77 -25.76
C ALA A 16 -21.67 4.83 -27.24
N ASN A 17 -21.61 6.02 -27.85
CA ASN A 17 -21.92 6.19 -29.27
C ASN A 17 -20.96 5.39 -30.16
N GLU A 18 -19.66 5.41 -29.88
CA GLU A 18 -18.65 4.62 -30.62
C GLU A 18 -18.94 3.11 -30.53
N MET A 19 -19.47 2.65 -29.40
CA MET A 19 -19.78 1.24 -29.15
C MET A 19 -21.23 0.87 -29.51
N ASN A 20 -22.04 1.83 -29.93
CA ASN A 20 -23.48 1.68 -30.22
C ASN A 20 -24.27 1.05 -29.06
N ILE A 21 -24.01 1.49 -27.84
CA ILE A 21 -24.71 1.07 -26.61
C ILE A 21 -25.21 2.26 -25.83
N SER A 22 -26.11 2.01 -24.87
CA SER A 22 -26.58 3.08 -23.97
C SER A 22 -25.46 3.60 -23.06
N PRO A 23 -25.31 4.95 -22.90
CA PRO A 23 -24.36 5.52 -21.94
C PRO A 23 -24.52 4.97 -20.52
N LEU A 24 -25.73 4.77 -20.05
CA LEU A 24 -26.02 4.21 -18.73
C LEU A 24 -25.58 2.75 -18.61
N ALA A 25 -25.81 1.93 -19.65
CA ALA A 25 -25.33 0.55 -19.67
C ALA A 25 -23.80 0.48 -19.63
N LEU A 26 -23.13 1.31 -20.43
CA LEU A 26 -21.67 1.42 -20.44
C LEU A 26 -21.13 1.80 -19.06
N ALA A 27 -21.74 2.81 -18.43
CA ALA A 27 -21.32 3.28 -17.11
C ALA A 27 -21.42 2.18 -16.05
N ARG A 28 -22.50 1.37 -16.08
CA ARG A 28 -22.68 0.23 -15.15
C ARG A 28 -21.57 -0.82 -15.28
N VAL A 29 -21.17 -1.14 -16.50
CA VAL A 29 -20.09 -2.10 -16.76
C VAL A 29 -18.77 -1.58 -16.15
N TYR A 30 -18.42 -0.32 -16.42
CA TYR A 30 -17.18 0.25 -15.88
C TYR A 30 -17.22 0.52 -14.36
N GLU A 31 -18.39 0.78 -13.80
CA GLU A 31 -18.57 0.87 -12.35
C GLU A 31 -18.27 -0.47 -11.67
N GLU A 32 -18.76 -1.57 -12.25
CA GLU A 32 -18.51 -2.90 -11.71
C GLU A 32 -17.04 -3.29 -11.85
N ASP A 33 -16.41 -3.05 -13.01
CA ASP A 33 -14.97 -3.22 -13.21
C ASP A 33 -14.15 -2.44 -12.16
N PHE A 34 -14.53 -1.19 -11.91
CA PHE A 34 -13.87 -0.35 -10.90
C PHE A 34 -13.96 -0.95 -9.50
N LYS A 35 -15.15 -1.43 -9.10
CA LYS A 35 -15.35 -2.04 -7.78
C LYS A 35 -14.54 -3.32 -7.62
N GLN A 36 -14.48 -4.15 -8.66
CA GLN A 36 -13.67 -5.36 -8.67
C GLN A 36 -12.17 -5.03 -8.57
N ASP A 37 -11.70 -4.05 -9.31
CA ASP A 37 -10.31 -3.60 -9.28
C ASP A 37 -9.92 -3.03 -7.91
N MET A 38 -10.80 -2.24 -7.27
CA MET A 38 -10.57 -1.73 -5.92
C MET A 38 -10.55 -2.85 -4.88
N ALA A 39 -11.47 -3.81 -4.98
CA ALA A 39 -11.47 -4.98 -4.10
C ALA A 39 -10.21 -5.83 -4.26
N ALA A 40 -9.73 -6.03 -5.50
CA ALA A 40 -8.50 -6.74 -5.80
C ALA A 40 -7.25 -6.04 -5.21
N LEU A 41 -7.26 -4.71 -5.09
CA LEU A 41 -6.24 -3.92 -4.39
C LEU A 41 -6.45 -3.85 -2.86
N LYS A 42 -7.40 -4.60 -2.31
CA LYS A 42 -7.77 -4.59 -0.88
C LYS A 42 -8.20 -3.19 -0.40
N VAL A 43 -8.80 -2.37 -1.27
CA VAL A 43 -9.39 -1.09 -0.89
C VAL A 43 -10.78 -1.35 -0.33
N LEU A 44 -11.02 -0.90 0.90
CA LEU A 44 -12.33 -1.05 1.54
C LEU A 44 -13.38 -0.25 0.77
N PRO A 45 -14.59 -0.82 0.53
CA PRO A 45 -15.65 -0.09 -0.14
C PRO A 45 -16.12 1.08 0.74
N PRO A 46 -16.58 2.18 0.14
CA PRO A 46 -17.26 3.23 0.89
C PRO A 46 -18.56 2.70 1.49
N THR A 47 -19.09 3.40 2.49
CA THR A 47 -20.39 3.04 3.10
C THR A 47 -21.52 3.13 2.07
N VAL A 48 -21.41 4.11 1.14
CA VAL A 48 -22.40 4.35 0.09
C VAL A 48 -21.71 4.75 -1.21
N TYR A 49 -22.12 4.13 -2.32
CA TYR A 49 -21.90 4.64 -3.68
C TYR A 49 -23.15 5.39 -4.14
N MET A 50 -23.00 6.63 -4.58
CA MET A 50 -24.10 7.44 -5.10
C MET A 50 -23.88 7.82 -6.55
N ARG A 51 -24.79 7.42 -7.43
CA ARG A 51 -24.71 7.70 -8.86
C ARG A 51 -25.38 9.02 -9.17
N VAL A 52 -24.77 9.78 -10.09
CA VAL A 52 -25.30 11.06 -10.55
C VAL A 52 -26.70 10.90 -11.16
N THR A 53 -26.87 9.87 -12.01
CA THR A 53 -28.14 9.66 -12.73
C THR A 53 -29.32 9.30 -11.82
N GLU A 54 -29.05 8.83 -10.61
CA GLU A 54 -30.08 8.54 -9.59
C GLU A 54 -30.43 9.77 -8.74
N ASN A 55 -29.69 10.89 -8.90
CA ASN A 55 -29.85 12.12 -8.11
C ASN A 55 -30.20 13.35 -8.94
N ILE A 56 -30.70 13.19 -10.16
CA ILE A 56 -31.05 14.30 -11.06
C ILE A 56 -32.06 15.29 -10.46
N PRO A 57 -33.16 14.85 -9.83
CA PRO A 57 -34.09 15.78 -9.21
C PRO A 57 -33.46 16.63 -8.11
N GLN A 58 -32.60 16.04 -7.30
CA GLN A 58 -31.84 16.72 -6.24
C GLN A 58 -30.86 17.75 -6.82
N ILE A 59 -30.19 17.41 -7.92
CA ILE A 59 -29.29 18.32 -8.63
C ILE A 59 -30.06 19.53 -9.19
N ILE A 60 -31.21 19.31 -9.81
CA ILE A 60 -32.05 20.38 -10.32
C ILE A 60 -32.48 21.32 -9.18
N SER A 61 -32.97 20.77 -8.07
CA SER A 61 -33.38 21.55 -6.89
C SER A 61 -32.21 22.33 -6.29
N PHE A 62 -31.00 21.73 -6.28
CA PHE A 62 -29.77 22.39 -5.81
C PHE A 62 -29.44 23.61 -6.67
N ILE A 63 -29.51 23.46 -8.00
CA ILE A 63 -29.27 24.54 -8.96
C ILE A 63 -30.32 25.66 -8.80
N GLU A 64 -31.62 25.32 -8.69
CA GLU A 64 -32.70 26.30 -8.47
C GLU A 64 -32.41 27.15 -7.23
N ARG A 65 -31.96 26.56 -6.13
CA ARG A 65 -31.62 27.28 -4.90
C ARG A 65 -30.41 28.22 -5.08
N ILE A 66 -29.38 27.80 -5.79
CA ILE A 66 -28.23 28.67 -6.14
C ILE A 66 -28.69 29.84 -7.01
N MET A 67 -29.57 29.58 -7.98
CA MET A 67 -30.16 30.64 -8.82
C MET A 67 -30.99 31.62 -8.01
N ALA A 68 -31.86 31.12 -7.13
CA ALA A 68 -32.68 31.92 -6.26
C ALA A 68 -31.86 32.85 -5.34
N SER A 69 -30.65 32.44 -4.96
CA SER A 69 -29.70 33.25 -4.17
C SER A 69 -28.90 34.27 -5.01
N GLY A 70 -29.14 34.32 -6.32
CA GLY A 70 -28.48 35.27 -7.22
C GLY A 70 -27.05 34.89 -7.65
N HIS A 71 -26.59 33.66 -7.39
CA HIS A 71 -25.23 33.19 -7.69
C HIS A 71 -25.13 32.34 -8.96
N ALA A 72 -26.23 32.14 -9.69
CA ALA A 72 -26.26 31.45 -10.98
C ALA A 72 -27.24 32.09 -11.94
N TYR A 73 -27.07 31.85 -13.23
CA TYR A 73 -27.92 32.38 -14.29
C TYR A 73 -28.14 31.37 -15.41
N ALA A 74 -29.34 31.38 -15.98
CA ALA A 74 -29.65 30.61 -17.19
C ALA A 74 -29.40 31.44 -18.44
N THR A 75 -29.03 30.76 -19.53
CA THR A 75 -28.82 31.36 -20.86
C THR A 75 -29.97 31.03 -21.81
N SER A 76 -30.06 31.75 -22.90
CA SER A 76 -31.07 31.51 -23.95
C SER A 76 -30.90 30.15 -24.63
N LYS A 77 -29.72 29.52 -24.52
CA LYS A 77 -29.44 28.19 -25.07
C LYS A 77 -29.87 27.04 -24.11
N GLY A 78 -30.32 27.36 -22.89
CA GLY A 78 -30.71 26.38 -21.89
C GLY A 78 -29.54 25.88 -21.02
N ASN A 79 -28.37 26.53 -21.06
CA ASN A 79 -27.30 26.29 -20.11
C ASN A 79 -27.54 27.08 -18.82
N VAL A 80 -27.07 26.55 -17.69
CA VAL A 80 -27.01 27.29 -16.43
C VAL A 80 -25.58 27.34 -15.96
N TYR A 81 -25.11 28.52 -15.64
CA TYR A 81 -23.74 28.77 -15.16
C TYR A 81 -23.76 29.34 -13.75
N PHE A 82 -22.77 28.96 -12.95
CA PHE A 82 -22.45 29.60 -11.70
C PHE A 82 -21.70 30.91 -11.99
N ASP A 83 -22.12 32.01 -11.37
CA ASP A 83 -21.49 33.32 -11.47
C ASP A 83 -20.35 33.42 -10.46
N VAL A 84 -19.12 33.15 -10.92
CA VAL A 84 -17.93 33.17 -10.06
C VAL A 84 -17.66 34.54 -9.46
N LYS A 85 -17.93 35.63 -10.19
CA LYS A 85 -17.76 37.00 -9.70
C LYS A 85 -18.66 37.31 -8.52
N SER A 86 -19.82 36.67 -8.43
CA SER A 86 -20.75 36.86 -7.30
C SER A 86 -20.18 36.40 -5.96
N ARG A 87 -19.11 35.59 -5.97
CA ARG A 87 -18.40 35.11 -4.76
C ARG A 87 -17.32 36.09 -4.27
N GLY A 88 -16.84 36.99 -5.14
CA GLY A 88 -15.76 37.92 -4.78
C GLY A 88 -14.55 37.21 -4.19
N GLU A 89 -14.01 37.73 -3.10
CA GLU A 89 -12.84 37.18 -2.38
C GLU A 89 -13.07 35.81 -1.72
N ARG A 90 -14.32 35.33 -1.67
CA ARG A 90 -14.63 34.00 -1.13
C ARG A 90 -14.37 32.85 -2.12
N TYR A 91 -13.99 33.15 -3.37
CA TYR A 91 -13.56 32.16 -4.34
C TYR A 91 -12.03 32.09 -4.36
N GLY A 92 -11.47 30.89 -4.39
CA GLY A 92 -10.03 30.66 -4.38
C GLY A 92 -9.48 30.20 -3.03
N LYS A 93 -10.29 29.54 -2.21
CA LYS A 93 -9.87 29.05 -0.87
C LYS A 93 -8.79 27.95 -0.94
N LEU A 94 -8.80 27.13 -1.98
CA LEU A 94 -7.81 26.05 -2.18
C LEU A 94 -6.67 26.47 -3.09
N THR A 95 -6.82 27.59 -3.80
CA THR A 95 -5.81 28.11 -4.72
C THR A 95 -5.81 29.64 -4.70
N SER A 96 -4.67 30.25 -5.00
CA SER A 96 -4.57 31.72 -5.11
C SER A 96 -5.10 32.26 -6.44
N VAL A 97 -6.10 31.63 -7.05
CA VAL A 97 -6.69 32.04 -8.33
C VAL A 97 -7.83 33.02 -8.07
N TYR A 98 -7.57 34.30 -8.31
CA TYR A 98 -8.59 35.34 -8.19
C TYR A 98 -9.46 35.46 -9.46
N PRO A 99 -10.74 35.88 -9.33
CA PRO A 99 -11.67 36.01 -10.46
C PRO A 99 -11.25 37.03 -11.53
N ASP A 100 -10.37 37.96 -11.19
CA ASP A 100 -10.08 39.14 -12.02
C ASP A 100 -8.95 38.95 -13.08
N ALA A 101 -8.46 37.75 -13.30
CA ALA A 101 -7.50 37.52 -14.39
C ALA A 101 -8.15 37.82 -15.75
N GLN A 102 -7.54 38.72 -16.53
CA GLN A 102 -7.96 39.04 -17.90
C GLN A 102 -7.65 37.86 -18.80
N GLU A 103 -8.63 36.97 -18.99
CA GLU A 103 -8.60 35.91 -19.99
C GLU A 103 -9.59 36.23 -21.11
N GLU A 104 -9.24 35.96 -22.38
CA GLU A 104 -10.13 36.14 -23.49
C GLU A 104 -11.35 35.21 -23.38
N MET A 105 -12.55 35.76 -23.50
CA MET A 105 -13.82 35.03 -23.53
C MET A 105 -13.97 34.23 -24.81
N VAL A 106 -13.72 32.92 -24.73
CA VAL A 106 -13.91 32.00 -25.87
C VAL A 106 -15.39 31.62 -26.04
N ASP A 107 -16.15 31.51 -24.93
CA ASP A 107 -17.56 31.10 -24.93
C ASP A 107 -18.48 32.35 -24.72
N ARG A 108 -19.14 32.79 -25.75
CA ARG A 108 -20.07 33.95 -25.74
C ARG A 108 -21.35 33.69 -24.92
N ASP A 109 -21.60 32.46 -24.49
CA ASP A 109 -22.78 32.11 -23.70
C ASP A 109 -22.55 32.41 -22.22
N LYS A 110 -21.31 32.56 -21.77
CA LYS A 110 -20.91 32.89 -20.41
C LYS A 110 -20.83 34.41 -20.19
N ARG A 111 -21.12 34.85 -18.96
CA ARG A 111 -20.85 36.24 -18.54
C ARG A 111 -19.39 36.49 -18.22
N HIS A 112 -18.70 35.45 -17.72
CA HIS A 112 -17.28 35.51 -17.38
C HIS A 112 -16.59 34.19 -17.75
N VAL A 113 -15.32 34.26 -18.15
CA VAL A 113 -14.54 33.08 -18.59
C VAL A 113 -14.49 31.97 -17.53
N LYS A 114 -14.38 32.33 -16.26
CA LYS A 114 -14.30 31.40 -15.13
C LYS A 114 -15.65 30.83 -14.68
N ASP A 115 -16.78 31.34 -15.20
CA ASP A 115 -18.08 30.77 -14.88
C ASP A 115 -18.12 29.31 -15.34
N PHE A 116 -18.67 28.45 -14.52
CA PHE A 116 -18.70 27.02 -14.79
C PHE A 116 -20.14 26.48 -14.85
N ALA A 117 -20.32 25.46 -15.68
CA ALA A 117 -21.63 24.93 -15.95
C ALA A 117 -22.20 24.15 -14.75
N LEU A 118 -23.41 24.50 -14.34
CA LEU A 118 -24.25 23.75 -13.41
C LEU A 118 -25.19 22.81 -14.17
N TRP A 119 -25.72 23.27 -15.31
CA TRP A 119 -26.55 22.49 -16.22
C TRP A 119 -26.11 22.76 -17.65
N LYS A 120 -25.91 21.72 -18.44
CA LYS A 120 -25.53 21.78 -19.85
C LYS A 120 -26.71 21.39 -20.72
N ALA A 121 -27.15 22.26 -21.64
CA ALA A 121 -28.16 21.95 -22.63
C ALA A 121 -27.73 20.74 -23.47
N ALA A 122 -28.66 19.81 -23.71
CA ALA A 122 -28.38 18.62 -24.50
C ALA A 122 -28.16 18.97 -25.98
N LYS A 123 -27.15 18.34 -26.57
CA LYS A 123 -26.94 18.38 -28.03
C LYS A 123 -27.93 17.44 -28.72
N PRO A 124 -28.15 17.61 -30.05
CA PRO A 124 -28.98 16.66 -30.79
C PRO A 124 -28.52 15.22 -30.61
N GLN A 125 -29.46 14.32 -30.33
CA GLN A 125 -29.25 12.88 -30.11
C GLN A 125 -28.44 12.52 -28.83
N GLU A 126 -28.20 13.47 -27.96
CA GLU A 126 -27.56 13.24 -26.67
C GLU A 126 -28.60 12.77 -25.64
N HIS A 127 -28.18 11.92 -24.70
CA HIS A 127 -29.01 11.54 -23.55
C HIS A 127 -29.27 12.76 -22.67
N TYR A 128 -30.50 12.96 -22.22
CA TYR A 128 -30.89 14.15 -21.48
C TYR A 128 -31.98 13.88 -20.42
N TRP A 129 -32.08 14.79 -19.49
CA TRP A 129 -33.21 14.91 -18.56
C TRP A 129 -33.93 16.23 -18.76
N ALA A 130 -35.23 16.23 -18.44
CA ALA A 130 -36.02 17.47 -18.45
C ALA A 130 -35.67 18.32 -17.21
N SER A 131 -35.56 19.61 -17.40
CA SER A 131 -35.34 20.59 -16.33
C SER A 131 -36.11 21.87 -16.61
N PRO A 132 -36.24 22.80 -15.64
CA PRO A 132 -36.86 24.11 -15.87
C PRO A 132 -36.20 24.95 -16.97
N TRP A 133 -34.93 24.67 -17.29
CA TRP A 133 -34.12 25.37 -18.30
C TRP A 133 -34.13 24.69 -19.66
N GLY A 134 -34.77 23.53 -19.75
CA GLY A 134 -34.84 22.71 -20.96
C GLY A 134 -34.19 21.33 -20.80
N LYS A 135 -34.08 20.62 -21.91
CA LYS A 135 -33.43 19.31 -21.97
C LYS A 135 -31.93 19.46 -21.80
N GLY A 136 -31.35 18.69 -20.88
CA GLY A 136 -29.91 18.80 -20.61
C GLY A 136 -29.41 17.76 -19.61
N ARG A 137 -28.24 17.99 -19.08
CA ARG A 137 -27.56 17.17 -18.08
C ARG A 137 -26.75 18.00 -17.08
N PRO A 138 -26.39 17.47 -15.91
CA PRO A 138 -25.55 18.17 -14.94
C PRO A 138 -24.19 18.60 -15.52
N GLY A 139 -23.68 19.70 -14.97
CA GLY A 139 -22.24 20.01 -15.01
C GLY A 139 -21.49 19.16 -13.99
N TRP A 140 -20.20 18.93 -14.23
CA TRP A 140 -19.41 18.01 -13.41
C TRP A 140 -19.32 18.38 -11.91
N HIS A 141 -19.23 19.67 -11.59
CA HIS A 141 -19.00 20.10 -10.20
C HIS A 141 -20.24 20.00 -9.31
N ILE A 142 -21.44 20.23 -9.89
CA ILE A 142 -22.70 20.20 -9.14
C ILE A 142 -23.10 18.78 -8.68
N GLU A 143 -22.60 17.77 -9.38
CA GLU A 143 -22.84 16.37 -9.07
C GLU A 143 -22.35 16.02 -7.66
N CYS A 144 -21.06 16.29 -7.40
CA CYS A 144 -20.42 16.01 -6.11
C CYS A 144 -20.99 16.90 -5.00
N SER A 145 -21.26 18.19 -5.29
CA SER A 145 -21.88 19.09 -4.31
C SER A 145 -23.25 18.60 -3.87
N THR A 146 -24.08 18.13 -4.79
CA THR A 146 -25.40 17.60 -4.47
C THR A 146 -25.32 16.32 -3.67
N ILE A 147 -24.47 15.37 -4.10
CA ILE A 147 -24.27 14.07 -3.43
C ILE A 147 -23.78 14.27 -1.99
N SER A 148 -22.74 15.08 -1.80
CA SER A 148 -22.18 15.33 -0.48
C SER A 148 -23.19 16.08 0.42
N SER A 149 -23.89 17.08 -0.10
CA SER A 149 -24.91 17.80 0.64
C SER A 149 -26.12 16.94 1.03
N THR A 150 -26.51 15.99 0.18
CA THR A 150 -27.60 15.05 0.47
C THR A 150 -27.29 14.16 1.67
N VAL A 151 -26.03 13.75 1.82
CA VAL A 151 -25.62 12.81 2.88
C VAL A 151 -25.15 13.54 4.14
N PHE A 152 -24.35 14.60 3.99
CA PHE A 152 -23.67 15.27 5.10
C PHE A 152 -24.30 16.61 5.49
N GLY A 153 -25.25 17.12 4.69
CA GLY A 153 -25.87 18.43 4.95
C GLY A 153 -24.91 19.59 4.74
N SER A 154 -24.96 20.54 5.66
CA SER A 154 -24.25 21.82 5.56
C SER A 154 -22.79 21.77 6.02
N GLN A 155 -22.29 20.62 6.43
CA GLN A 155 -20.93 20.51 6.96
C GLN A 155 -20.31 19.19 6.56
N LEU A 156 -19.15 19.28 5.89
CA LEU A 156 -18.33 18.13 5.46
C LEU A 156 -17.03 18.14 6.25
N ASP A 157 -16.73 17.05 6.97
CA ASP A 157 -15.50 16.95 7.76
C ASP A 157 -14.28 16.83 6.86
N ILE A 158 -14.27 15.83 5.97
CA ILE A 158 -13.10 15.51 5.15
C ILE A 158 -13.50 15.29 3.70
N HIS A 159 -12.88 15.99 2.77
CA HIS A 159 -12.97 15.79 1.32
C HIS A 159 -11.64 15.31 0.75
N THR A 160 -11.66 14.25 -0.05
CA THR A 160 -10.42 13.65 -0.58
C THR A 160 -10.46 13.55 -2.09
N GLY A 161 -9.29 13.69 -2.74
CA GLY A 161 -9.15 13.52 -4.18
C GLY A 161 -7.70 13.61 -4.65
N GLY A 162 -7.49 13.57 -5.94
CA GLY A 162 -6.18 13.88 -6.54
C GLY A 162 -5.90 15.39 -6.50
N ILE A 163 -4.65 15.78 -6.56
CA ILE A 163 -4.25 17.21 -6.57
C ILE A 163 -4.85 17.97 -7.75
N ASP A 164 -5.10 17.30 -8.85
CA ASP A 164 -5.75 17.85 -10.04
C ASP A 164 -7.23 18.18 -9.82
N LEU A 165 -7.86 17.68 -8.77
CA LEU A 165 -9.21 18.01 -8.37
C LEU A 165 -9.29 19.24 -7.45
N ALA A 166 -8.19 19.63 -6.80
CA ALA A 166 -8.20 20.79 -5.92
C ALA A 166 -8.74 22.02 -6.61
N PHE A 167 -8.29 22.26 -7.86
CA PHE A 167 -8.79 23.29 -8.72
C PHE A 167 -8.96 22.77 -10.16
N PRO A 168 -10.09 23.06 -10.82
CA PRO A 168 -11.22 23.87 -10.34
C PRO A 168 -12.30 23.08 -9.57
N HIS A 169 -12.23 21.72 -9.49
CA HIS A 169 -13.37 20.89 -9.06
C HIS A 169 -13.80 21.14 -7.61
N HIS A 170 -12.90 20.89 -6.66
CA HIS A 170 -13.22 21.07 -5.22
C HIS A 170 -13.44 22.53 -4.85
N GLU A 171 -12.72 23.46 -5.48
CA GLU A 171 -12.99 24.89 -5.30
C GLU A 171 -14.41 25.27 -5.73
N ASN A 172 -14.86 24.75 -6.87
CA ASN A 172 -16.21 24.96 -7.35
C ASN A 172 -17.27 24.29 -6.47
N GLU A 173 -16.97 23.13 -5.88
CA GLU A 173 -17.85 22.49 -4.89
C GLU A 173 -18.00 23.36 -3.63
N ILE A 174 -16.90 23.92 -3.11
CA ILE A 174 -16.92 24.85 -1.99
C ILE A 174 -17.84 26.02 -2.32
N ALA A 175 -17.64 26.66 -3.47
CA ALA A 175 -18.44 27.80 -3.90
C ALA A 175 -19.94 27.46 -3.97
N GLN A 176 -20.30 26.32 -4.56
CA GLN A 176 -21.68 25.86 -4.69
C GLN A 176 -22.32 25.54 -3.34
N CYS A 177 -21.62 24.76 -2.50
CA CYS A 177 -22.16 24.30 -1.23
C CYS A 177 -22.32 25.45 -0.22
N GLU A 178 -21.36 26.38 -0.16
CA GLU A 178 -21.47 27.54 0.73
C GLU A 178 -22.64 28.46 0.35
N VAL A 179 -22.89 28.63 -0.94
CA VAL A 179 -24.05 29.37 -1.42
C VAL A 179 -25.33 28.61 -1.11
N TYR A 180 -25.39 27.32 -1.41
CA TYR A 180 -26.57 26.50 -1.17
C TYR A 180 -26.96 26.43 0.30
N HIS A 181 -26.00 26.23 1.19
CA HIS A 181 -26.24 26.11 2.63
C HIS A 181 -26.23 27.44 3.38
N GLN A 182 -25.88 28.55 2.69
CA GLN A 182 -25.73 29.89 3.30
C GLN A 182 -24.75 29.86 4.50
N CYS A 183 -23.64 29.18 4.37
CA CYS A 183 -22.59 29.05 5.39
C CYS A 183 -21.27 29.69 4.91
N GLU A 184 -20.37 30.00 5.84
CA GLU A 184 -19.05 30.56 5.53
C GLU A 184 -18.01 29.48 5.23
N GLN A 185 -18.20 28.29 5.79
CA GLN A 185 -17.31 27.15 5.62
C GLN A 185 -18.16 25.88 5.54
N TRP A 186 -18.14 25.24 4.38
CA TRP A 186 -18.82 23.96 4.16
C TRP A 186 -17.90 22.77 4.45
N GLY A 187 -16.65 22.76 3.95
CA GLY A 187 -15.70 21.70 4.14
C GLY A 187 -14.58 22.08 5.13
N ASN A 188 -14.22 21.17 6.05
CA ASN A 188 -13.23 21.43 7.06
C ASN A 188 -11.82 21.06 6.61
N TYR A 189 -11.64 19.87 6.03
CA TYR A 189 -10.33 19.34 5.61
C TYR A 189 -10.38 18.83 4.18
N PHE A 190 -9.41 19.27 3.37
CA PHE A 190 -9.22 18.82 1.99
C PHE A 190 -7.89 18.10 1.86
N LEU A 191 -7.94 16.80 1.55
CA LEU A 191 -6.75 15.96 1.39
C LEU A 191 -6.56 15.63 -0.09
N HIS A 192 -5.45 16.12 -0.67
CA HIS A 192 -5.14 15.91 -2.07
C HIS A 192 -3.89 15.04 -2.23
N SER A 193 -4.03 13.91 -2.92
CA SER A 193 -2.91 13.04 -3.24
C SER A 193 -2.15 13.54 -4.48
N GLY A 194 -0.82 13.37 -4.47
CA GLY A 194 0.01 13.61 -5.64
C GLY A 194 -0.26 12.64 -6.79
N HIS A 195 0.35 12.90 -7.94
CA HIS A 195 0.21 12.06 -9.12
C HIS A 195 1.10 10.81 -9.06
N LEU A 196 0.63 9.74 -9.70
CA LEU A 196 1.45 8.59 -10.03
C LEU A 196 2.12 8.85 -11.39
N LEU A 197 3.45 8.93 -11.38
CA LEU A 197 4.29 9.17 -12.56
C LEU A 197 4.99 7.87 -12.97
N ILE A 198 5.32 7.73 -14.25
CA ILE A 198 6.17 6.63 -14.72
C ILE A 198 7.64 7.08 -14.62
N LYS A 199 8.50 6.23 -14.04
CA LYS A 199 9.94 6.51 -13.92
C LYS A 199 10.57 6.79 -15.29
N GLY A 200 11.32 7.89 -15.39
CA GLY A 200 11.98 8.31 -16.62
C GLY A 200 11.11 9.09 -17.60
N ASN A 201 9.82 9.18 -17.36
CA ASN A 201 8.91 10.03 -18.11
C ASN A 201 8.15 10.89 -17.09
N GLN A 202 8.44 12.18 -16.99
CA GLN A 202 7.77 13.08 -16.03
C GLN A 202 6.28 13.30 -16.36
N GLU A 203 5.73 12.51 -17.27
CA GLU A 203 4.34 12.56 -17.65
C GLU A 203 3.45 11.75 -16.69
N LYS A 204 2.33 12.36 -16.32
CA LYS A 204 1.25 11.70 -15.59
C LYS A 204 0.78 10.47 -16.36
N MET A 205 0.63 9.34 -15.68
CA MET A 205 -0.01 8.15 -16.22
C MET A 205 -1.45 8.47 -16.61
N SER A 206 -1.80 8.32 -17.89
CA SER A 206 -3.15 8.64 -18.38
C SER A 206 -3.57 7.78 -19.58
N LYS A 207 -4.89 7.56 -19.70
CA LYS A 207 -5.47 6.83 -20.84
C LYS A 207 -5.25 7.55 -22.19
N SER A 208 -5.24 8.89 -22.18
CA SER A 208 -5.03 9.71 -23.39
C SER A 208 -3.62 9.56 -23.95
N LEU A 209 -2.63 9.38 -23.08
CA LEU A 209 -1.22 9.17 -23.48
C LEU A 209 -0.90 7.70 -23.75
N LYS A 210 -1.84 6.77 -23.50
CA LYS A 210 -1.64 5.31 -23.64
C LYS A 210 -0.43 4.77 -22.87
N ASN A 211 -0.05 5.44 -21.78
CA ASN A 211 1.08 5.12 -20.93
C ASN A 211 0.64 4.60 -19.55
N TYR A 212 -0.53 3.99 -19.45
CA TYR A 212 -1.06 3.46 -18.21
C TYR A 212 -0.99 1.93 -18.15
N ILE A 213 -0.89 1.41 -16.94
CA ILE A 213 -0.99 -0.01 -16.63
C ILE A 213 -2.33 -0.23 -15.94
N THR A 214 -3.11 -1.21 -16.38
CA THR A 214 -4.36 -1.55 -15.69
C THR A 214 -4.08 -2.24 -14.35
N ILE A 215 -5.01 -2.15 -13.41
CA ILE A 215 -4.89 -2.85 -12.13
C ILE A 215 -4.82 -4.37 -12.36
N LYS A 216 -5.60 -4.88 -13.30
CA LYS A 216 -5.58 -6.30 -13.68
C LYS A 216 -4.19 -6.72 -14.18
N ASP A 217 -3.59 -5.96 -15.10
CA ASP A 217 -2.24 -6.24 -15.61
C ASP A 217 -1.18 -6.13 -14.50
N PHE A 218 -1.29 -5.11 -13.64
CA PHE A 218 -0.39 -4.94 -12.50
C PHE A 218 -0.43 -6.17 -11.57
N LEU A 219 -1.63 -6.64 -11.23
CA LEU A 219 -1.83 -7.78 -10.31
C LEU A 219 -1.40 -9.14 -10.89
N THR A 220 -1.11 -9.22 -12.20
CA THR A 220 -0.48 -10.43 -12.76
C THR A 220 0.98 -10.62 -12.32
N LYS A 221 1.68 -9.51 -11.99
CA LYS A 221 3.12 -9.50 -11.66
C LYS A 221 3.39 -9.12 -10.20
N ASN A 222 2.48 -8.40 -9.56
CA ASN A 222 2.64 -7.86 -8.23
C ASN A 222 1.40 -8.15 -7.37
N SER A 223 1.55 -8.11 -6.06
CA SER A 223 0.43 -8.24 -5.13
C SER A 223 -0.13 -6.87 -4.72
N ALA A 224 -1.35 -6.87 -4.20
CA ALA A 224 -1.98 -5.69 -3.61
C ALA A 224 -1.14 -5.13 -2.44
N ASP A 225 -0.57 -6.00 -1.60
CA ASP A 225 0.26 -5.58 -0.47
C ASP A 225 1.56 -4.91 -0.92
N GLU A 226 2.14 -5.35 -2.03
CA GLU A 226 3.32 -4.71 -2.62
C GLU A 226 3.00 -3.30 -3.13
N PHE A 227 1.86 -3.13 -3.80
CA PHE A 227 1.39 -1.81 -4.22
C PHE A 227 1.10 -0.90 -3.01
N ARG A 228 0.47 -1.45 -1.98
CA ARG A 228 0.16 -0.71 -0.77
C ARG A 228 1.42 -0.27 -0.02
N MET A 229 2.42 -1.16 0.09
CA MET A 229 3.74 -0.82 0.65
C MET A 229 4.45 0.24 -0.18
N PHE A 230 4.40 0.15 -1.50
CA PHE A 230 4.94 1.18 -2.40
C PHE A 230 4.32 2.55 -2.12
N CYS A 231 2.99 2.64 -1.96
CA CYS A 231 2.31 3.88 -1.61
C CYS A 231 2.70 4.40 -0.22
N LEU A 232 2.79 3.52 0.79
CA LEU A 232 3.11 3.90 2.17
C LEU A 232 4.53 4.47 2.35
N ARG A 233 5.45 4.16 1.44
CA ARG A 233 6.83 4.67 1.45
C ARG A 233 6.95 6.13 1.01
N SER A 234 5.88 6.73 0.55
CA SER A 234 5.85 8.10 0.04
C SER A 234 4.83 8.93 0.80
N LYS A 235 5.06 10.24 0.87
CA LYS A 235 4.06 11.18 1.39
C LYS A 235 2.92 11.27 0.38
N TYR A 236 1.67 11.13 0.84
CA TYR A 236 0.51 11.12 -0.07
C TYR A 236 0.36 12.38 -0.93
N ARG A 237 0.83 13.54 -0.44
CA ARG A 237 0.79 14.82 -1.19
C ARG A 237 1.80 14.88 -2.34
N SER A 238 2.87 14.10 -2.28
CA SER A 238 3.93 14.12 -3.27
C SER A 238 3.57 13.28 -4.47
N ALA A 239 4.03 13.69 -5.65
CA ALA A 239 4.05 12.79 -6.79
C ALA A 239 4.98 11.60 -6.49
N ILE A 240 4.57 10.40 -6.88
CA ILE A 240 5.35 9.18 -6.72
C ILE A 240 5.69 8.57 -8.07
N GLU A 241 6.93 8.09 -8.20
CA GLU A 241 7.40 7.46 -9.44
C GLU A 241 7.26 5.95 -9.36
N PHE A 242 6.43 5.41 -10.26
CA PHE A 242 6.26 3.97 -10.44
C PHE A 242 7.32 3.42 -11.39
N GLY A 243 7.98 2.37 -10.97
CA GLY A 243 8.99 1.65 -11.76
C GLY A 243 9.43 0.38 -11.05
N ASP A 244 10.19 -0.47 -11.76
CA ASP A 244 10.61 -1.77 -11.23
C ASP A 244 11.45 -1.63 -9.95
N ASP A 245 12.34 -0.63 -9.86
CA ASP A 245 13.17 -0.42 -8.67
C ASP A 245 12.31 -0.07 -7.45
N SER A 246 11.35 0.86 -7.58
CA SER A 246 10.46 1.26 -6.48
C SER A 246 9.56 0.12 -6.02
N MET A 247 9.14 -0.75 -6.95
CA MET A 247 8.37 -1.96 -6.62
C MET A 247 9.27 -3.03 -5.96
N ASN A 248 10.50 -3.23 -6.44
CA ASN A 248 11.45 -4.15 -5.82
C ASN A 248 11.80 -3.72 -4.39
N ASP A 249 11.95 -2.43 -4.14
CA ASP A 249 12.13 -1.91 -2.78
C ASP A 249 10.96 -2.26 -1.87
N ALA A 250 9.72 -2.09 -2.34
CA ALA A 250 8.52 -2.46 -1.58
C ALA A 250 8.47 -3.97 -1.29
N LYS A 251 8.82 -4.81 -2.27
CA LYS A 251 8.93 -6.27 -2.12
C LYS A 251 9.98 -6.65 -1.07
N ASN A 252 11.16 -6.03 -1.15
CA ASN A 252 12.26 -6.30 -0.22
C ASN A 252 11.90 -5.93 1.22
N LEU A 253 11.20 -4.81 1.44
CA LEU A 253 10.71 -4.44 2.77
C LEU A 253 9.71 -5.45 3.32
N LEU A 254 8.73 -5.86 2.53
CA LEU A 254 7.77 -6.86 2.95
C LEU A 254 8.44 -8.21 3.24
N GLN A 255 9.43 -8.59 2.46
CA GLN A 255 10.22 -9.79 2.71
C GLN A 255 11.03 -9.69 4.01
N ALA A 256 11.64 -8.54 4.28
CA ALA A 256 12.37 -8.31 5.54
C ALA A 256 11.46 -8.40 6.77
N ILE A 257 10.25 -7.84 6.68
CA ILE A 257 9.23 -7.93 7.73
C ILE A 257 8.83 -9.38 7.97
N SER A 258 8.48 -10.12 6.91
CA SER A 258 8.07 -11.53 7.00
C SER A 258 9.19 -12.41 7.58
N SER A 259 10.45 -12.15 7.18
CA SER A 259 11.61 -12.86 7.71
C SER A 259 11.80 -12.61 9.21
N PHE A 260 11.63 -11.36 9.66
CA PHE A 260 11.71 -11.04 11.07
C PHE A 260 10.61 -11.75 11.88
N ILE A 261 9.37 -11.74 11.39
CA ILE A 261 8.25 -12.43 12.05
C ILE A 261 8.54 -13.93 12.18
N SER A 262 9.06 -14.55 11.12
CA SER A 262 9.47 -15.98 11.13
C SER A 262 10.55 -16.24 12.16
N ASP A 263 11.62 -15.43 12.18
CA ASP A 263 12.74 -15.57 13.11
C ASP A 263 12.33 -15.36 14.57
N ALA A 264 11.50 -14.36 14.84
CA ALA A 264 10.99 -14.09 16.18
C ALA A 264 10.06 -15.22 16.67
N ASN A 265 9.21 -15.76 15.80
CA ASN A 265 8.38 -16.93 16.11
C ASN A 265 9.23 -18.18 16.39
N ALA A 266 10.26 -18.44 15.59
CA ALA A 266 11.20 -19.54 15.80
C ALA A 266 11.94 -19.39 17.14
N TYR A 267 12.35 -18.18 17.51
CA TYR A 267 12.93 -17.88 18.81
C TYR A 267 11.95 -18.17 19.96
N MET A 268 10.71 -17.66 19.86
CA MET A 268 9.69 -17.90 20.90
C MET A 268 9.36 -19.40 21.08
N LYS A 269 9.34 -20.17 19.98
CA LYS A 269 9.14 -21.62 19.99
C LYS A 269 10.36 -22.43 20.46
N GLY A 270 11.50 -21.77 20.65
CA GLY A 270 12.73 -22.44 21.04
C GLY A 270 13.52 -23.11 19.94
N GLN A 271 13.16 -22.84 18.69
CA GLN A 271 13.83 -23.37 17.51
C GLN A 271 15.05 -22.53 17.09
N LEU A 272 15.14 -21.28 17.57
CA LEU A 272 16.26 -20.38 17.34
C LEU A 272 16.96 -20.09 18.67
N VAL A 273 18.27 -20.28 18.73
CA VAL A 273 19.13 -19.99 19.87
C VAL A 273 19.96 -18.74 19.56
N CYS A 274 20.02 -17.81 20.51
CA CYS A 274 20.82 -16.60 20.42
C CYS A 274 21.33 -16.20 21.80
N ASP A 275 22.19 -15.19 21.87
CA ASP A 275 22.65 -14.59 23.14
C ASP A 275 21.47 -14.11 23.99
N PRO A 276 21.64 -13.96 25.32
CA PRO A 276 20.60 -13.42 26.20
C PRO A 276 20.09 -12.09 25.66
N ILE A 277 18.77 -11.99 25.51
CA ILE A 277 18.10 -10.81 24.98
C ILE A 277 18.16 -9.67 26.01
N LYS A 278 18.55 -8.48 25.58
CA LYS A 278 18.47 -7.24 26.36
C LYS A 278 17.05 -6.69 26.27
N GLU A 279 16.17 -7.21 27.14
CA GLU A 279 14.73 -6.87 27.11
C GLU A 279 14.47 -5.38 27.34
N ASP A 280 15.16 -4.77 28.30
CA ASP A 280 15.07 -3.35 28.63
C ASP A 280 15.24 -2.47 27.38
N VAL A 281 16.27 -2.76 26.60
CA VAL A 281 16.56 -2.06 25.34
C VAL A 281 15.43 -2.24 24.33
N LEU A 282 14.90 -3.46 24.16
CA LEU A 282 13.81 -3.70 23.21
C LEU A 282 12.49 -3.07 23.65
N TRP A 283 12.19 -3.06 24.96
CA TRP A 283 11.01 -2.37 25.48
C TRP A 283 11.09 -0.86 25.26
N GLU A 284 12.25 -0.26 25.50
CA GLU A 284 12.47 1.16 25.24
C GLU A 284 12.30 1.50 23.75
N ILE A 285 12.90 0.69 22.85
CA ILE A 285 12.78 0.88 21.42
C ILE A 285 11.33 0.73 20.96
N LEU A 286 10.60 -0.27 21.47
CA LEU A 286 9.19 -0.47 21.14
C LEU A 286 8.34 0.74 21.61
N ALA A 287 8.60 1.26 22.81
CA ALA A 287 7.90 2.44 23.31
C ALA A 287 8.18 3.68 22.42
N ASN A 288 9.44 3.89 22.05
CA ASN A 288 9.85 4.97 21.15
C ASN A 288 9.24 4.80 19.75
N THR A 289 9.20 3.57 19.23
CA THR A 289 8.56 3.28 17.93
C THR A 289 7.08 3.64 17.95
N LYS A 290 6.33 3.24 19.01
CA LYS A 290 4.92 3.61 19.15
C LYS A 290 4.71 5.12 19.18
N ALA A 291 5.55 5.85 19.89
CA ALA A 291 5.51 7.30 19.94
C ALA A 291 5.81 7.95 18.57
N ASN A 292 6.85 7.45 17.88
CA ASN A 292 7.26 7.93 16.56
C ASN A 292 6.19 7.67 15.49
N VAL A 293 5.58 6.48 15.48
CA VAL A 293 4.47 6.15 14.58
C VAL A 293 3.28 7.08 14.81
N LYS A 294 2.88 7.28 16.09
CA LYS A 294 1.80 8.22 16.42
C LYS A 294 2.13 9.65 15.96
N ALA A 295 3.35 10.12 16.21
CA ALA A 295 3.80 11.44 15.77
C ALA A 295 3.81 11.56 14.23
N ALA A 296 4.20 10.51 13.51
CA ALA A 296 4.20 10.49 12.06
C ALA A 296 2.79 10.60 11.47
N PHE A 297 1.82 9.87 12.02
CA PHE A 297 0.42 10.01 11.60
C PHE A 297 -0.19 11.36 11.97
N ALA A 298 0.19 11.93 13.10
CA ALA A 298 -0.25 13.27 13.53
C ALA A 298 0.36 14.39 12.67
N ASP A 299 1.46 14.12 11.98
CA ASP A 299 2.13 15.04 11.07
C ASP A 299 1.72 14.77 9.62
N ASP A 300 0.47 15.10 9.30
CA ASP A 300 -0.11 15.00 7.95
C ASP A 300 0.01 13.58 7.35
N PHE A 301 -0.21 12.55 8.15
CA PHE A 301 -0.14 11.14 7.73
C PHE A 301 1.21 10.78 7.08
N ASP A 302 2.33 11.14 7.69
CA ASP A 302 3.68 10.78 7.20
C ASP A 302 3.93 9.27 7.35
N THR A 303 3.29 8.48 6.48
CA THR A 303 3.38 7.01 6.47
C THR A 303 4.80 6.52 6.18
N SER A 304 5.60 7.29 5.43
CA SER A 304 7.00 6.97 5.17
C SER A 304 7.81 6.92 6.46
N ARG A 305 7.64 7.93 7.34
CA ARG A 305 8.30 7.99 8.65
C ARG A 305 7.77 6.91 9.59
N ALA A 306 6.47 6.60 9.54
CA ALA A 306 5.89 5.53 10.32
C ALA A 306 6.47 4.16 9.94
N VAL A 307 6.56 3.85 8.65
CA VAL A 307 7.19 2.60 8.14
C VAL A 307 8.67 2.55 8.53
N ALA A 308 9.41 3.66 8.43
CA ALA A 308 10.81 3.71 8.84
C ALA A 308 10.97 3.38 10.34
N ALA A 309 10.11 3.88 11.21
CA ALA A 309 10.14 3.57 12.65
C ALA A 309 9.86 2.07 12.92
N ILE A 310 8.96 1.44 12.17
CA ILE A 310 8.72 -0.01 12.26
C ILE A 310 9.93 -0.80 11.77
N MET A 311 10.58 -0.36 10.68
CA MET A 311 11.77 -1.05 10.16
C MET A 311 12.97 -0.92 11.11
N ASP A 312 13.09 0.19 11.82
CA ASP A 312 14.11 0.35 12.87
C ASP A 312 13.88 -0.61 14.04
N LEU A 313 12.65 -0.75 14.51
CA LEU A 313 12.27 -1.75 15.52
C LEU A 313 12.66 -3.18 15.08
N ILE A 314 12.33 -3.54 13.83
CA ILE A 314 12.69 -4.82 13.22
C ILE A 314 14.21 -5.00 13.16
N HIS A 315 14.95 -3.96 12.77
CA HIS A 315 16.41 -3.99 12.73
C HIS A 315 17.02 -4.30 14.10
N HIS A 316 16.55 -3.63 15.15
CA HIS A 316 17.01 -3.87 16.52
C HIS A 316 16.65 -5.27 17.03
N GLY A 317 15.44 -5.75 16.76
CA GLY A 317 15.03 -7.12 17.06
C GLY A 317 15.92 -8.16 16.37
N ASN A 318 16.13 -8.01 15.07
CA ASN A 318 17.01 -8.89 14.29
C ASN A 318 18.45 -8.89 14.76
N ARG A 319 18.97 -7.74 15.21
CA ARG A 319 20.36 -7.63 15.72
C ARG A 319 20.57 -8.52 16.93
N GLN A 320 19.59 -8.60 17.82
CA GLN A 320 19.69 -9.45 19.00
C GLN A 320 19.49 -10.94 18.66
N LEU A 321 18.59 -11.27 17.73
CA LEU A 321 18.39 -12.66 17.26
C LEU A 321 19.58 -13.23 16.48
N LYS A 322 20.43 -12.39 15.90
CA LYS A 322 21.63 -12.81 15.14
C LYS A 322 22.86 -13.03 16.00
N ALA A 323 22.88 -12.55 17.23
CA ALA A 323 23.96 -12.79 18.14
C ALA A 323 23.95 -14.29 18.56
N VAL A 324 25.04 -15.02 18.30
CA VAL A 324 25.11 -16.47 18.53
C VAL A 324 26.08 -16.74 19.68
N THR A 325 25.57 -17.34 20.78
CA THR A 325 26.42 -17.91 21.83
C THR A 325 26.72 -19.39 21.54
N LYS A 326 27.78 -19.86 22.19
CA LYS A 326 28.10 -21.29 22.30
C LYS A 326 27.43 -21.93 23.54
N GLU A 327 26.70 -21.18 24.36
CA GLU A 327 26.12 -21.66 25.61
C GLU A 327 24.65 -22.03 25.41
N ASP A 328 24.35 -23.31 25.56
CA ASP A 328 22.99 -23.83 25.70
C ASP A 328 22.40 -23.44 27.04
N GLY A 329 21.22 -22.86 27.08
CA GLY A 329 20.45 -22.65 28.30
C GLY A 329 20.23 -21.21 28.75
N SER A 330 20.52 -20.20 27.89
CA SER A 330 20.17 -18.80 28.22
C SER A 330 18.66 -18.62 28.42
N PRO A 331 18.23 -17.84 29.45
CA PRO A 331 16.81 -17.55 29.65
C PRO A 331 16.26 -16.83 28.42
N ARG A 332 15.07 -17.27 27.99
CA ARG A 332 14.39 -16.68 26.82
C ARG A 332 13.48 -15.57 27.24
N SER A 333 13.34 -14.59 26.34
CA SER A 333 12.48 -13.41 26.50
C SER A 333 11.35 -13.38 25.43
N PRO A 334 10.44 -14.39 25.44
CA PRO A 334 9.42 -14.49 24.39
C PRO A 334 8.40 -13.36 24.47
N VAL A 335 8.17 -12.76 25.62
CA VAL A 335 7.13 -11.73 25.83
C VAL A 335 7.43 -10.47 25.06
N VAL A 336 8.68 -10.01 25.05
CA VAL A 336 9.05 -8.78 24.31
C VAL A 336 8.88 -8.99 22.81
N TYR A 337 9.31 -10.12 22.26
CA TYR A 337 9.12 -10.44 20.86
C TYR A 337 7.65 -10.62 20.49
N GLY A 338 6.87 -11.32 21.31
CA GLY A 338 5.42 -11.43 21.11
C GLY A 338 4.73 -10.07 21.05
N THR A 339 5.11 -9.15 21.93
CA THR A 339 4.55 -7.79 21.94
C THR A 339 5.00 -6.97 20.73
N MET A 340 6.27 -7.11 20.29
CA MET A 340 6.75 -6.48 19.06
C MET A 340 6.00 -6.99 17.85
N LEU A 341 5.82 -8.30 17.72
CA LEU A 341 5.09 -8.91 16.59
C LEU A 341 3.63 -8.43 16.55
N SER A 342 2.93 -8.48 17.69
CA SER A 342 1.56 -7.99 17.78
C SER A 342 1.44 -6.54 17.33
N TYR A 343 2.35 -5.67 17.77
CA TYR A 343 2.34 -4.26 17.34
C TYR A 343 2.61 -4.07 15.85
N ILE A 344 3.56 -4.83 15.28
CA ILE A 344 3.88 -4.80 13.86
C ILE A 344 2.69 -5.29 13.03
N GLU A 345 2.08 -6.40 13.42
CA GLU A 345 0.89 -6.96 12.76
C GLU A 345 -0.29 -6.00 12.83
N ASP A 346 -0.58 -5.42 13.98
CA ASP A 346 -1.65 -4.44 14.17
C ASP A 346 -1.44 -3.19 13.29
N PHE A 347 -0.20 -2.70 13.21
CA PHE A 347 0.15 -1.58 12.34
C PHE A 347 -0.14 -1.92 10.87
N PHE A 348 0.38 -3.05 10.36
CA PHE A 348 0.21 -3.40 8.96
C PHE A 348 -1.23 -3.78 8.62
N ASN A 349 -1.96 -4.43 9.50
CA ASN A 349 -3.39 -4.69 9.35
C ASN A 349 -4.18 -3.39 9.28
N THR A 350 -3.87 -2.40 10.11
CA THR A 350 -4.53 -1.08 10.09
C THR A 350 -4.34 -0.37 8.77
N VAL A 351 -3.15 -0.46 8.15
CA VAL A 351 -2.88 0.13 6.84
C VAL A 351 -3.22 -0.81 5.67
N GLY A 352 -3.86 -1.95 5.93
CA GLY A 352 -4.42 -2.87 4.94
C GLY A 352 -3.42 -3.81 4.29
N ILE A 353 -2.30 -4.12 4.94
CA ILE A 353 -1.31 -5.12 4.52
C ILE A 353 -1.47 -6.36 5.41
N SER A 354 -1.80 -7.50 4.82
CA SER A 354 -1.95 -8.77 5.54
C SER A 354 -0.61 -9.50 5.62
N LEU A 355 0.00 -9.53 6.80
CA LEU A 355 1.24 -10.27 7.02
C LEU A 355 0.98 -11.76 7.28
N GLY A 356 -0.17 -12.11 7.84
CA GLY A 356 -0.56 -13.49 8.16
C GLY A 356 -0.77 -14.35 6.92
N ASP A 357 -1.39 -13.82 5.88
CA ASP A 357 -1.67 -14.55 4.62
C ASP A 357 -0.40 -15.01 3.89
N ARG A 358 0.75 -14.42 4.22
CA ARG A 358 2.07 -14.80 3.68
C ARG A 358 2.71 -15.97 4.38
N GLN A 359 2.21 -16.34 5.59
CA GLN A 359 2.66 -17.48 6.38
C GLN A 359 1.69 -18.66 6.30
N VAL A 360 0.49 -18.43 5.78
CA VAL A 360 -0.55 -19.46 5.70
C VAL A 360 -0.46 -20.16 4.34
N VAL A 361 0.21 -21.31 4.33
CA VAL A 361 -0.22 -22.40 3.45
C VAL A 361 -1.72 -22.63 3.80
N PRO A 362 -2.64 -22.70 2.81
CA PRO A 362 -4.07 -22.82 3.10
C PRO A 362 -4.32 -23.90 4.17
N GLU A 363 -5.12 -23.57 5.18
CA GLU A 363 -5.53 -24.50 6.26
C GLU A 363 -6.38 -25.66 5.67
N ASN A 364 -5.73 -26.51 4.92
CA ASN A 364 -6.20 -27.85 4.72
C ASN A 364 -5.62 -28.70 5.86
N LYS A 365 -6.35 -29.66 6.40
CA LYS A 365 -5.85 -30.60 7.43
C LYS A 365 -4.51 -31.25 7.06
N ASN A 366 -4.18 -31.31 5.76
CA ASN A 366 -2.90 -31.74 5.22
C ASN A 366 -1.75 -30.74 5.46
N SER A 367 -2.01 -29.45 5.68
CA SER A 367 -0.99 -28.41 5.85
C SER A 367 -0.29 -28.51 7.20
N ALA A 368 -1.03 -28.74 8.30
CA ALA A 368 -0.44 -28.94 9.64
C ALA A 368 0.43 -30.20 9.67
N THR A 369 -0.01 -31.27 9.01
CA THR A 369 0.76 -32.51 8.85
C THR A 369 2.02 -32.28 8.02
N LEU A 370 1.92 -31.53 6.93
CA LEU A 370 3.07 -31.18 6.08
C LEU A 370 4.10 -30.34 6.85
N SER A 371 3.66 -29.30 7.58
CA SER A 371 4.55 -28.51 8.43
C SER A 371 5.27 -29.34 9.45
N SER A 372 4.57 -30.25 10.14
CA SER A 372 5.18 -31.17 11.11
C SER A 372 6.19 -32.12 10.45
N VAL A 373 5.93 -32.62 9.24
CA VAL A 373 6.87 -33.45 8.49
C VAL A 373 8.13 -32.65 8.11
N ILE A 374 7.98 -31.39 7.68
CA ILE A 374 9.10 -30.52 7.36
C ILE A 374 9.92 -30.19 8.61
N ASP A 375 9.27 -29.90 9.76
CA ASP A 375 9.93 -29.67 11.03
C ASP A 375 10.81 -30.86 11.44
N GLU A 376 10.29 -32.08 11.35
CA GLU A 376 11.06 -33.30 11.64
C GLU A 376 12.20 -33.52 10.65
N LEU A 377 11.98 -33.28 9.36
CA LEU A 377 13.01 -33.40 8.32
C LEU A 377 14.16 -32.38 8.52
N VAL A 378 13.82 -31.13 8.84
CA VAL A 378 14.79 -30.09 9.15
C VAL A 378 15.54 -30.41 10.46
N SER A 379 14.84 -30.89 11.49
CA SER A 379 15.44 -31.34 12.74
C SER A 379 16.43 -32.51 12.53
N PHE A 380 16.06 -33.50 11.72
CA PHE A 380 16.95 -34.59 11.34
C PHE A 380 18.19 -34.08 10.60
N ARG A 381 18.00 -33.20 9.60
CA ARG A 381 19.09 -32.56 8.87
C ARG A 381 20.06 -31.82 9.82
N VAL A 382 19.53 -31.09 10.78
CA VAL A 382 20.34 -30.38 11.79
C VAL A 382 21.20 -31.34 12.59
N LYS A 383 20.63 -32.45 13.06
CA LYS A 383 21.38 -33.49 13.81
C LYS A 383 22.51 -34.06 12.97
N VAL A 384 22.24 -34.41 11.70
CA VAL A 384 23.25 -34.94 10.77
C VAL A 384 24.35 -33.91 10.51
N ARG A 385 23.99 -32.66 10.24
CA ARG A 385 24.93 -31.57 9.99
C ARG A 385 25.80 -31.29 11.22
N ASN A 386 25.22 -31.22 12.41
CA ASN A 386 25.96 -31.00 13.64
C ASN A 386 26.90 -32.15 13.94
N TYR A 387 26.51 -33.41 13.73
CA TYR A 387 27.39 -34.57 13.83
C TYR A 387 28.55 -34.45 12.82
N ALA A 388 28.30 -34.08 11.58
CA ALA A 388 29.34 -33.93 10.56
C ALA A 388 30.33 -32.80 10.87
N LEU A 389 29.94 -31.78 11.59
CA LEU A 389 30.78 -30.65 12.00
C LEU A 389 31.39 -30.84 13.39
N ALA A 390 30.89 -31.77 14.20
CA ALA A 390 31.37 -32.01 15.57
C ALA A 390 32.80 -32.59 15.56
N MET A 391 33.63 -32.06 16.46
CA MET A 391 34.97 -32.61 16.73
C MET A 391 34.93 -33.61 17.87
N PRO A 392 35.54 -34.79 17.74
CA PRO A 392 35.75 -35.67 18.85
C PRO A 392 36.73 -35.03 19.84
N GLY A 393 36.34 -34.85 21.09
CA GLY A 393 37.27 -34.46 22.15
C GLY A 393 37.19 -33.03 22.68
N ALA A 394 36.10 -32.28 22.42
CA ALA A 394 35.90 -30.95 23.01
C ALA A 394 35.40 -30.98 24.49
N THR A 395 35.54 -32.11 25.20
CA THR A 395 35.33 -32.17 26.66
C THR A 395 36.70 -32.26 27.32
N ALA A 396 37.05 -31.17 28.04
CA ALA A 396 38.26 -30.98 28.86
C ALA A 396 39.52 -30.49 28.09
N ALA A 397 39.57 -29.21 27.80
CA ALA A 397 40.84 -28.53 27.58
C ALA A 397 41.57 -28.36 28.90
N ALA A 398 42.53 -29.23 29.18
CA ALA A 398 43.57 -28.97 30.19
C ALA A 398 44.33 -27.72 29.81
N GLN A 399 44.54 -26.79 30.73
CA GLN A 399 45.37 -25.60 30.59
C GLN A 399 46.79 -26.07 30.29
N VAL A 400 47.23 -25.87 29.06
CA VAL A 400 48.66 -25.99 28.64
C VAL A 400 49.16 -24.58 28.35
N GLU A 401 50.19 -24.14 29.06
CA GLU A 401 50.83 -22.84 28.93
C GLU A 401 51.31 -22.62 27.46
N GLU A 402 50.95 -21.49 26.91
CA GLU A 402 51.34 -21.04 25.56
C GLU A 402 52.88 -20.79 25.51
N GLY A 403 53.62 -21.60 24.79
CA GLY A 403 55.02 -21.26 24.50
C GLY A 403 55.94 -22.39 24.17
N THR A 404 55.56 -23.66 24.33
CA THR A 404 56.47 -24.83 24.08
C THR A 404 56.31 -25.41 22.67
N ILE A 405 57.39 -25.98 22.13
CA ILE A 405 57.43 -26.65 20.81
C ILE A 405 56.37 -27.79 20.76
N LEU A 406 56.13 -28.48 21.88
CA LEU A 406 55.07 -29.50 22.05
C LEU A 406 53.66 -28.93 21.71
N ALA A 407 53.37 -27.69 22.10
CA ALA A 407 52.08 -27.06 21.84
C ALA A 407 51.84 -26.71 20.34
N LYS A 408 52.89 -26.59 19.56
CA LYS A 408 52.79 -26.38 18.10
C LYS A 408 52.58 -27.69 17.34
N GLU A 409 53.17 -28.76 17.77
CA GLU A 409 53.02 -30.11 17.17
C GLU A 409 51.61 -30.66 17.45
N THR A 410 51.08 -30.51 18.68
CA THR A 410 49.71 -30.89 19.02
C THR A 410 48.66 -30.07 18.22
N LYS A 411 48.88 -28.75 18.02
CA LYS A 411 47.99 -27.93 17.18
C LYS A 411 48.03 -28.31 15.70
N GLN A 412 49.14 -28.84 15.22
CA GLN A 412 49.29 -29.30 13.85
C GLN A 412 48.61 -30.66 13.64
N GLU A 413 48.76 -31.59 14.58
CA GLU A 413 48.07 -32.88 14.59
C GLU A 413 46.55 -32.72 14.74
N GLU A 414 46.10 -31.81 15.57
CA GLU A 414 44.65 -31.46 15.69
C GLU A 414 44.11 -30.90 14.38
N LYS A 415 44.84 -30.06 13.69
CA LYS A 415 44.44 -29.55 12.37
C LYS A 415 44.31 -30.63 11.31
N GLU A 416 45.29 -31.55 11.25
CA GLU A 416 45.31 -32.65 10.28
C GLU A 416 44.18 -33.64 10.56
N THR A 417 43.95 -34.00 11.84
CA THR A 417 42.83 -34.84 12.28
C THR A 417 41.49 -34.19 11.94
N ARG A 418 41.38 -32.88 12.13
CA ARG A 418 40.18 -32.11 11.76
C ARG A 418 39.93 -32.15 10.25
N ARG A 419 40.97 -31.98 9.46
CA ARG A 419 40.90 -32.02 7.98
C ARG A 419 40.49 -33.40 7.48
N GLN A 420 41.02 -34.44 8.05
CA GLN A 420 40.74 -35.84 7.69
C GLN A 420 39.28 -36.22 8.06
N LEU A 421 38.82 -35.85 9.24
CA LEU A 421 37.42 -36.02 9.66
C LEU A 421 36.43 -35.26 8.81
N LEU A 422 36.73 -34.03 8.40
CA LEU A 422 35.89 -33.26 7.52
C LEU A 422 35.81 -33.89 6.11
N LEU A 423 36.91 -34.43 5.57
CA LEU A 423 36.91 -35.15 4.30
C LEU A 423 36.09 -36.45 4.39
N GLU A 424 36.21 -37.21 5.49
CA GLU A 424 35.45 -38.43 5.70
C GLU A 424 33.93 -38.16 5.82
N ARG A 425 33.56 -37.02 6.42
CA ARG A 425 32.16 -36.61 6.65
C ARG A 425 31.59 -35.69 5.54
N GLU A 426 32.38 -35.33 4.57
CA GLU A 426 31.94 -34.49 3.44
C GLU A 426 30.68 -35.02 2.74
N PRO A 427 30.49 -36.34 2.50
CA PRO A 427 29.26 -36.85 1.92
C PRO A 427 28.00 -36.53 2.74
N LEU A 428 28.11 -36.47 4.07
CA LEU A 428 26.99 -36.10 4.95
C LEU A 428 26.64 -34.60 4.81
N LEU A 429 27.66 -33.74 4.70
CA LEU A 429 27.44 -32.30 4.48
C LEU A 429 26.85 -32.04 3.10
N GLN A 430 27.33 -32.75 2.08
CA GLN A 430 26.75 -32.69 0.73
C GLN A 430 25.29 -33.15 0.70
N ALA A 431 24.96 -34.21 1.42
CA ALA A 431 23.58 -34.68 1.55
C ALA A 431 22.67 -33.62 2.23
N CYS A 432 23.18 -32.95 3.27
CA CYS A 432 22.46 -31.84 3.93
C CYS A 432 22.25 -30.65 3.00
N ASP A 433 23.22 -30.31 2.16
CA ASP A 433 23.13 -29.22 1.19
C ASP A 433 22.24 -29.56 0.00
N ASN A 434 22.26 -30.81 -0.47
CA ASN A 434 21.36 -31.30 -1.50
C ASN A 434 19.90 -31.22 -0.99
N LEU A 435 19.62 -31.75 0.21
CA LEU A 435 18.28 -31.67 0.81
C LEU A 435 17.78 -30.23 0.91
N ARG A 436 18.64 -29.29 1.31
CA ARG A 436 18.28 -27.86 1.36
C ARG A 436 17.92 -27.33 -0.03
N ARG A 437 18.66 -27.72 -1.06
CA ARG A 437 18.43 -27.32 -2.45
C ARG A 437 17.13 -27.92 -3.01
N ASP A 438 16.93 -29.19 -2.72
CA ASP A 438 15.72 -29.91 -3.16
C ASP A 438 14.45 -29.33 -2.49
N LEU A 439 14.52 -29.00 -1.21
CA LEU A 439 13.43 -28.32 -0.50
C LEU A 439 13.16 -26.92 -1.07
N ALA A 440 14.21 -26.18 -1.45
CA ALA A 440 14.05 -24.87 -2.08
C ALA A 440 13.31 -24.99 -3.44
N ALA A 441 13.54 -26.07 -4.20
CA ALA A 441 12.80 -26.34 -5.44
C ALA A 441 11.28 -26.56 -5.21
N PHE A 442 10.88 -26.92 -4.01
CA PHE A 442 9.47 -27.00 -3.58
C PHE A 442 8.96 -25.74 -2.87
N GLY A 443 9.73 -24.65 -2.92
CA GLY A 443 9.37 -23.39 -2.23
C GLY A 443 9.62 -23.39 -0.72
N ILE A 444 10.41 -24.32 -0.19
CA ILE A 444 10.76 -24.40 1.23
C ILE A 444 12.21 -23.97 1.41
N ASN A 445 12.41 -22.76 1.92
CA ASN A 445 13.75 -22.21 2.15
C ASN A 445 14.24 -22.56 3.57
N VAL A 446 15.35 -23.31 3.67
CA VAL A 446 15.97 -23.69 4.95
C VAL A 446 17.15 -22.77 5.23
N LYS A 447 17.11 -22.08 6.37
CA LYS A 447 18.14 -21.15 6.85
C LYS A 447 18.92 -21.77 7.98
N ASP A 448 20.24 -21.98 7.77
CA ASP A 448 21.16 -22.47 8.80
C ASP A 448 21.67 -21.31 9.65
N ARG A 449 21.63 -21.49 11.00
CA ARG A 449 22.14 -20.53 11.99
C ARG A 449 22.92 -21.28 13.06
N GLY A 450 24.23 -21.32 12.91
CA GLY A 450 25.09 -22.06 13.83
C GLY A 450 24.73 -23.55 13.91
N THR A 451 24.24 -24.01 15.06
CA THR A 451 23.82 -25.39 15.34
C THR A 451 22.35 -25.66 15.07
N THR A 452 21.58 -24.67 14.66
CA THR A 452 20.14 -24.77 14.40
C THR A 452 19.80 -24.42 12.96
N SER A 453 18.63 -24.84 12.48
CA SER A 453 18.07 -24.41 11.20
C SER A 453 16.60 -24.06 11.38
N THR A 454 16.16 -23.08 10.63
CA THR A 454 14.76 -22.68 10.48
C THR A 454 14.34 -22.82 9.04
N TRP A 455 13.05 -22.87 8.77
CA TRP A 455 12.54 -22.89 7.39
C TRP A 455 11.36 -21.95 7.21
N GLU A 456 11.14 -21.54 5.96
CA GLU A 456 10.01 -20.71 5.55
C GLU A 456 9.51 -21.16 4.17
N VAL A 457 8.23 -20.92 3.88
CA VAL A 457 7.68 -21.15 2.54
C VAL A 457 7.88 -19.90 1.69
N VAL A 458 8.45 -20.07 0.49
CA VAL A 458 8.64 -19.00 -0.49
C VAL A 458 7.76 -19.28 -1.70
N ASP A 459 6.99 -18.29 -2.16
CA ASP A 459 6.09 -18.43 -3.32
C ASP A 459 6.91 -18.55 -4.61
N GLN A 460 6.91 -19.74 -5.21
CA GLN A 460 7.68 -20.05 -6.42
C GLN A 460 7.33 -19.26 -7.68
N ARG A 461 6.16 -18.61 -7.72
CA ARG A 461 5.79 -17.75 -8.87
C ARG A 461 6.74 -16.57 -9.10
N ARG A 462 7.70 -16.37 -8.19
CA ARG A 462 8.64 -15.23 -8.19
C ARG A 462 10.03 -15.54 -8.71
N GLU A 463 10.47 -16.80 -8.79
CA GLU A 463 11.82 -17.13 -9.25
C GLU A 463 11.95 -17.32 -10.76
N GLU A 464 10.89 -17.69 -11.47
CA GLU A 464 10.92 -17.84 -12.94
C GLU A 464 11.08 -16.52 -13.72
N GLN A 465 11.09 -15.36 -13.04
CA GLN A 465 11.22 -14.04 -13.66
C GLN A 465 12.54 -13.32 -13.38
N ARG A 466 13.55 -13.98 -12.81
CA ARG A 466 14.90 -13.39 -12.79
C ARG A 466 15.49 -13.49 -14.18
N PRO A 467 15.82 -12.38 -14.87
CA PRO A 467 16.63 -12.46 -16.09
C PRO A 467 17.96 -13.08 -15.72
N GLU A 468 18.37 -14.12 -16.46
CA GLU A 468 19.73 -14.62 -16.42
C GLU A 468 20.67 -13.44 -16.69
N THR A 469 21.39 -13.00 -15.67
CA THR A 469 22.49 -12.07 -15.86
C THR A 469 23.56 -12.83 -16.63
N SER A 470 23.59 -12.64 -17.94
CA SER A 470 24.69 -13.04 -18.79
C SER A 470 25.99 -12.46 -18.26
N SER A 471 26.88 -13.34 -17.90
CA SER A 471 28.28 -13.13 -17.57
C SER A 471 29.02 -12.25 -18.56
#